data_beabb7b717874884dfb3d533c0ead9a3
#
_entry.id   beabb7b717874884dfb3d533c0ead9a3
#
_cell.length_a   1.000
_cell.length_b   1.000
_cell.length_c   1.000
_cell.angle_alpha   90.00
_cell.angle_beta   90.00
_cell.angle_gamma   90.00
#
_symmetry.space_group_name_H-M   'P 1'
#
loop_
_entity.id
_entity.type
_entity.pdbx_description
1 polymer ?
#
loop_
_entity_poly.entity_id
_entity_poly.type
_entity_poly.pdbx_seq_one_letter_code
_entity_poly.pdbx_strand_id
1 'polypeptide(L)'
;MNYDQMLERVRKGDGFIAALDQSGGSTPKALKGYGIDEGAWADEQEMYALIHDMRSRIISSPCFTGEKVLGAILFERTMDGQVDGQAVPTALIEKGVVPFIKIDKGLEDEADGVQLMKPMPELGALLDKAKALGVFGTKERSVINSANAAGIAAIVAQQFDVGRQVLAKGMMPILEPEINIKSATRAECDTLMRSEILKHLDRLDGDTQVMLKLSLPVVPGTYEALVDHPRVLKVVALSGGYARPEACAELAKNRGIIASFSRALLDDLRHPMSDDEFSGSLGTAIDEIHAASLT
;
A
#
# COMPACT_ATOMS: atom_id res chain seq x y z
N MET A 1 3.13 1.19 -20.22
CA MET A 1 2.23 2.36 -20.00
C MET A 1 3.07 3.60 -19.67
N ASN A 2 2.70 4.79 -20.18
CA ASN A 2 3.25 6.07 -19.71
C ASN A 2 2.48 6.57 -18.47
N TYR A 3 2.92 7.70 -17.88
CA TYR A 3 2.32 8.25 -16.65
C TYR A 3 0.80 8.51 -16.79
N ASP A 4 0.36 9.13 -17.87
CA ASP A 4 -1.06 9.47 -18.08
C ASP A 4 -1.93 8.21 -18.21
N GLN A 5 -1.42 7.17 -18.89
CA GLN A 5 -2.10 5.88 -19.00
C GLN A 5 -2.20 5.18 -17.63
N MET A 6 -1.17 5.27 -16.79
CA MET A 6 -1.20 4.75 -15.42
C MET A 6 -2.19 5.54 -14.55
N LEU A 7 -2.19 6.87 -14.68
CA LEU A 7 -3.13 7.75 -13.97
C LEU A 7 -4.59 7.40 -14.30
N GLU A 8 -4.92 7.29 -15.59
CA GLU A 8 -6.27 6.92 -16.02
C GLU A 8 -6.66 5.51 -15.58
N ARG A 9 -5.70 4.59 -15.60
CA ARG A 9 -5.93 3.23 -15.12
C ARG A 9 -6.27 3.20 -13.62
N VAL A 10 -5.52 3.90 -12.77
CA VAL A 10 -5.81 3.99 -11.33
C VAL A 10 -7.13 4.71 -11.10
N ARG A 11 -7.41 5.76 -11.86
CA ARG A 11 -8.64 6.55 -11.72
C ARG A 11 -9.89 5.75 -12.04
N LYS A 12 -9.91 5.05 -13.17
CA LYS A 12 -11.12 4.44 -13.76
C LYS A 12 -11.17 2.92 -13.65
N GLY A 13 -10.03 2.28 -13.37
CA GLY A 13 -9.97 0.83 -13.36
C GLY A 13 -10.72 0.23 -12.18
N ASP A 14 -11.38 -0.90 -12.46
CA ASP A 14 -11.93 -1.79 -11.46
C ASP A 14 -10.81 -2.72 -10.95
N GLY A 15 -10.66 -2.84 -9.64
CA GLY A 15 -9.63 -3.68 -9.06
C GLY A 15 -9.06 -3.14 -7.75
N PHE A 16 -7.91 -3.65 -7.36
CA PHE A 16 -7.26 -3.32 -6.10
C PHE A 16 -5.74 -3.10 -6.26
N ILE A 17 -5.08 -2.60 -5.21
CA ILE A 17 -3.62 -2.42 -5.19
C ILE A 17 -2.98 -3.48 -4.29
N ALA A 18 -2.16 -4.35 -4.85
CA ALA A 18 -1.40 -5.34 -4.09
C ALA A 18 -0.30 -4.68 -3.25
N ALA A 19 -0.23 -4.97 -1.95
CA ALA A 19 0.83 -4.46 -1.09
C ALA A 19 1.93 -5.53 -0.91
N LEU A 20 3.00 -5.41 -1.70
CA LEU A 20 4.17 -6.30 -1.71
C LEU A 20 5.40 -5.61 -1.08
N ASP A 21 5.17 -4.69 -0.14
CA ASP A 21 6.18 -3.79 0.42
C ASP A 21 6.60 -4.15 1.86
N GLN A 22 6.39 -5.39 2.30
CA GLN A 22 6.84 -5.87 3.60
C GLN A 22 8.34 -5.58 3.75
N SER A 23 8.73 -4.94 4.86
CA SER A 23 10.10 -4.52 5.14
C SER A 23 10.37 -4.51 6.65
N GLY A 24 11.64 -4.48 7.04
CA GLY A 24 12.03 -4.53 8.45
C GLY A 24 11.36 -5.70 9.17
N GLY A 25 10.80 -5.48 10.35
CA GLY A 25 10.17 -6.51 11.17
C GLY A 25 8.93 -7.21 10.58
N SER A 26 8.38 -6.72 9.47
CA SER A 26 7.28 -7.40 8.76
C SER A 26 7.78 -8.47 7.78
N THR A 27 9.06 -8.42 7.35
CA THR A 27 9.64 -9.40 6.43
C THR A 27 9.72 -10.81 7.03
N PRO A 28 10.30 -11.03 8.24
CA PRO A 28 10.31 -12.34 8.87
C PRO A 28 8.90 -12.91 9.08
N LYS A 29 7.94 -12.05 9.45
CA LYS A 29 6.54 -12.47 9.64
C LYS A 29 5.90 -12.93 8.32
N ALA A 30 6.18 -12.25 7.21
CA ALA A 30 5.68 -12.64 5.90
C ALA A 30 6.29 -13.97 5.44
N LEU A 31 7.61 -14.15 5.60
CA LEU A 31 8.31 -15.39 5.27
C LEU A 31 7.78 -16.56 6.11
N LYS A 32 7.60 -16.36 7.42
CA LYS A 32 7.02 -17.37 8.30
C LYS A 32 5.60 -17.77 7.88
N GLY A 33 4.74 -16.81 7.52
CA GLY A 33 3.42 -17.07 6.97
C GLY A 33 3.49 -17.85 5.64
N TYR A 34 4.50 -17.60 4.83
CA TYR A 34 4.77 -18.31 3.59
C TYR A 34 5.35 -19.72 3.81
N GLY A 35 5.72 -20.09 5.04
CA GLY A 35 6.28 -21.40 5.40
C GLY A 35 7.80 -21.45 5.38
N ILE A 36 8.48 -20.31 5.46
CA ILE A 36 9.94 -20.20 5.58
C ILE A 36 10.25 -19.67 6.98
N ASP A 37 10.83 -20.51 7.83
CA ASP A 37 11.18 -20.16 9.20
C ASP A 37 12.48 -19.33 9.29
N GLU A 38 12.67 -18.62 10.41
CA GLU A 38 13.82 -17.72 10.65
C GLU A 38 15.19 -18.42 10.58
N GLY A 39 15.25 -19.76 10.73
CA GLY A 39 16.46 -20.55 10.54
C GLY A 39 16.86 -20.77 9.07
N ALA A 40 16.06 -20.34 8.11
CA ALA A 40 16.31 -20.52 6.68
C ALA A 40 17.26 -19.46 6.08
N TRP A 41 17.63 -18.43 6.82
CA TRP A 41 18.58 -17.39 6.40
C TRP A 41 19.59 -17.08 7.50
N ALA A 42 20.83 -16.80 7.13
CA ALA A 42 21.90 -16.48 8.07
C ALA A 42 22.02 -14.96 8.32
N ASP A 43 21.62 -14.14 7.36
CA ASP A 43 21.72 -12.68 7.43
C ASP A 43 20.56 -11.97 6.72
N GLU A 44 20.55 -10.65 6.82
CA GLU A 44 19.52 -9.80 6.22
C GLU A 44 19.50 -9.90 4.68
N GLN A 45 20.63 -10.12 4.04
CA GLN A 45 20.73 -10.24 2.59
C GLN A 45 20.00 -11.50 2.10
N GLU A 46 20.23 -12.63 2.75
CA GLU A 46 19.54 -13.90 2.46
C GLU A 46 18.04 -13.79 2.73
N MET A 47 17.65 -13.16 3.84
CA MET A 47 16.24 -12.89 4.14
C MET A 47 15.56 -12.09 3.02
N TYR A 48 16.21 -11.04 2.52
CA TYR A 48 15.65 -10.24 1.43
C TYR A 48 15.67 -10.98 0.09
N ALA A 49 16.58 -11.91 -0.15
CA ALA A 49 16.52 -12.77 -1.33
C ALA A 49 15.28 -13.66 -1.28
N LEU A 50 15.01 -14.32 -0.16
CA LEU A 50 13.82 -15.18 0.02
C LEU A 50 12.51 -14.42 -0.15
N ILE A 51 12.39 -13.21 0.40
CA ILE A 51 11.17 -12.41 0.22
C ILE A 51 11.04 -11.89 -1.22
N HIS A 52 12.15 -11.63 -1.91
CA HIS A 52 12.15 -11.29 -3.32
C HIS A 52 11.68 -12.47 -4.18
N ASP A 53 12.14 -13.67 -3.90
CA ASP A 53 11.69 -14.89 -4.59
C ASP A 53 10.19 -15.12 -4.42
N MET A 54 9.66 -14.95 -3.20
CA MET A 54 8.22 -15.01 -2.97
C MET A 54 7.45 -13.98 -3.80
N ARG A 55 7.93 -12.73 -3.85
CA ARG A 55 7.32 -11.65 -4.63
C ARG A 55 7.42 -11.89 -6.13
N SER A 56 8.56 -12.39 -6.58
CA SER A 56 8.78 -12.77 -7.97
C SER A 56 7.78 -13.82 -8.41
N ARG A 57 7.56 -14.85 -7.59
CA ARG A 57 6.56 -15.89 -7.86
C ARG A 57 5.14 -15.35 -7.94
N ILE A 58 4.78 -14.34 -7.11
CA ILE A 58 3.49 -13.65 -7.19
C ILE A 58 3.39 -12.88 -8.51
N ILE A 59 4.40 -12.07 -8.85
CA ILE A 59 4.41 -11.21 -10.03
C ILE A 59 4.42 -12.05 -11.32
N SER A 60 5.16 -13.16 -11.36
CA SER A 60 5.21 -14.08 -12.52
C SER A 60 3.88 -14.84 -12.72
N SER A 61 3.10 -15.05 -11.66
CA SER A 61 1.87 -15.84 -11.75
C SER A 61 0.93 -15.34 -12.85
N PRO A 62 0.34 -16.25 -13.66
CA PRO A 62 -0.58 -15.87 -14.75
C PRO A 62 -1.82 -15.11 -14.29
N CYS A 63 -2.29 -15.34 -13.05
CA CYS A 63 -3.46 -14.64 -12.49
C CYS A 63 -3.14 -13.23 -12.01
N PHE A 64 -1.86 -12.86 -11.83
CA PHE A 64 -1.44 -11.54 -11.38
C PHE A 64 -1.34 -10.59 -12.57
N THR A 65 -2.47 -10.06 -13.02
CA THR A 65 -2.58 -9.17 -14.18
C THR A 65 -3.39 -7.92 -13.86
N GLY A 66 -3.22 -6.91 -14.70
CA GLY A 66 -3.96 -5.66 -14.59
C GLY A 66 -5.47 -5.79 -14.77
N GLU A 67 -6.03 -6.95 -15.13
CA GLU A 67 -7.49 -7.13 -15.18
C GLU A 67 -8.16 -6.93 -13.83
N LYS A 68 -7.51 -7.36 -12.73
CA LYS A 68 -8.01 -7.28 -11.36
C LYS A 68 -7.08 -6.55 -10.40
N VAL A 69 -5.77 -6.51 -10.72
CA VAL A 69 -4.75 -5.84 -9.91
C VAL A 69 -4.35 -4.53 -10.59
N LEU A 70 -4.88 -3.40 -10.11
CA LEU A 70 -4.59 -2.08 -10.69
C LEU A 70 -3.14 -1.65 -10.49
N GLY A 71 -2.56 -1.99 -9.34
CA GLY A 71 -1.21 -1.60 -9.00
C GLY A 71 -0.57 -2.52 -7.96
N ALA A 72 0.74 -2.37 -7.78
CA ALA A 72 1.51 -3.06 -6.76
C ALA A 72 2.47 -2.10 -6.05
N ILE A 73 2.45 -2.12 -4.71
CA ILE A 73 3.38 -1.35 -3.89
C ILE A 73 4.59 -2.24 -3.63
N LEU A 74 5.77 -1.78 -4.00
CA LEU A 74 7.04 -2.49 -3.90
C LEU A 74 7.87 -1.97 -2.72
N PHE A 75 8.72 -2.81 -2.16
CA PHE A 75 9.87 -2.39 -1.37
C PHE A 75 11.05 -2.05 -2.28
N GLU A 76 11.94 -1.13 -1.84
CA GLU A 76 13.06 -0.64 -2.67
C GLU A 76 13.91 -1.77 -3.27
N ARG A 77 14.34 -2.75 -2.44
CA ARG A 77 15.14 -3.89 -2.94
C ARG A 77 14.39 -4.74 -3.98
N THR A 78 13.06 -4.81 -3.91
CA THR A 78 12.26 -5.50 -4.91
C THR A 78 12.16 -4.69 -6.19
N MET A 79 12.00 -3.36 -6.09
CA MET A 79 12.00 -2.45 -7.23
C MET A 79 13.32 -2.56 -8.02
N ASP A 80 14.44 -2.69 -7.31
CA ASP A 80 15.79 -2.83 -7.89
C ASP A 80 16.08 -4.22 -8.46
N GLY A 81 15.25 -5.20 -8.15
CA GLY A 81 15.40 -6.59 -8.56
C GLY A 81 14.85 -6.87 -9.96
N GLN A 82 14.87 -8.15 -10.30
CA GLN A 82 14.36 -8.66 -11.56
C GLN A 82 13.35 -9.79 -11.33
N VAL A 83 12.42 -9.91 -12.25
CA VAL A 83 11.46 -11.03 -12.37
C VAL A 83 11.51 -11.50 -13.81
N ASP A 84 11.74 -12.80 -14.03
CA ASP A 84 11.86 -13.42 -15.36
C ASP A 84 12.86 -12.69 -16.30
N GLY A 85 13.96 -12.21 -15.72
CA GLY A 85 15.03 -11.49 -16.47
C GLY A 85 14.70 -10.03 -16.80
N GLN A 86 13.58 -9.49 -16.34
CA GLN A 86 13.19 -8.10 -16.53
C GLN A 86 13.21 -7.33 -15.21
N ALA A 87 13.45 -6.01 -15.26
CA ALA A 87 13.28 -5.17 -14.09
C ALA A 87 11.84 -5.25 -13.55
N VAL A 88 11.67 -5.38 -12.24
CA VAL A 88 10.35 -5.57 -11.61
C VAL A 88 9.30 -4.53 -12.05
N PRO A 89 9.59 -3.20 -12.08
CA PRO A 89 8.62 -2.24 -12.56
C PRO A 89 8.20 -2.47 -14.02
N THR A 90 9.13 -2.87 -14.90
CA THR A 90 8.84 -3.18 -16.30
C THR A 90 7.92 -4.40 -16.41
N ALA A 91 8.23 -5.49 -15.70
CA ALA A 91 7.39 -6.69 -15.68
C ALA A 91 5.95 -6.41 -15.23
N LEU A 92 5.78 -5.55 -14.20
CA LEU A 92 4.45 -5.12 -13.75
C LEU A 92 3.72 -4.30 -14.82
N ILE A 93 4.39 -3.34 -15.44
CA ILE A 93 3.81 -2.47 -16.48
C ILE A 93 3.34 -3.29 -17.69
N GLU A 94 4.10 -4.30 -18.11
CA GLU A 94 3.74 -5.20 -19.21
C GLU A 94 2.49 -6.04 -18.89
N LYS A 95 2.33 -6.43 -17.63
CA LYS A 95 1.12 -7.10 -17.14
C LYS A 95 -0.07 -6.15 -16.91
N GLY A 96 0.09 -4.85 -17.17
CA GLY A 96 -0.92 -3.84 -16.95
C GLY A 96 -1.08 -3.43 -15.48
N VAL A 97 -0.13 -3.74 -14.61
CA VAL A 97 -0.11 -3.40 -13.18
C VAL A 97 0.73 -2.15 -12.96
N VAL A 98 0.19 -1.14 -12.26
CA VAL A 98 0.86 0.14 -12.00
C VAL A 98 1.82 0.00 -10.81
N PRO A 99 3.14 0.27 -10.98
CA PRO A 99 4.10 0.13 -9.89
C PRO A 99 4.12 1.37 -8.99
N PHE A 100 4.11 1.14 -7.68
CA PHE A 100 4.36 2.11 -6.62
C PHE A 100 5.56 1.68 -5.77
N ILE A 101 6.22 2.61 -5.08
CA ILE A 101 7.34 2.35 -4.19
C ILE A 101 7.07 2.82 -2.76
N LYS A 102 7.32 1.96 -1.76
CA LYS A 102 7.35 2.36 -0.35
C LYS A 102 8.60 3.20 -0.08
N ILE A 103 8.41 4.40 0.44
CA ILE A 103 9.50 5.36 0.67
C ILE A 103 9.85 5.57 2.14
N ASP A 104 8.93 5.32 3.09
CA ASP A 104 9.22 5.51 4.52
C ASP A 104 10.34 4.57 5.00
N LYS A 105 11.14 5.03 5.94
CA LYS A 105 12.29 4.33 6.54
C LYS A 105 11.99 3.79 7.94
N GLY A 106 10.71 3.57 8.25
CA GLY A 106 10.21 3.15 9.56
C GLY A 106 9.64 4.30 10.37
N LEU A 107 9.33 4.01 11.62
CA LEU A 107 8.61 4.90 12.51
C LEU A 107 9.52 5.38 13.65
N GLU A 108 9.28 6.62 14.08
CA GLU A 108 9.80 7.16 15.34
C GLU A 108 9.12 6.48 16.55
N ASP A 109 9.65 6.73 17.74
CA ASP A 109 9.00 6.32 18.98
C ASP A 109 7.64 6.99 19.13
N GLU A 110 6.73 6.33 19.85
CA GLU A 110 5.38 6.86 20.07
C GLU A 110 5.43 8.13 20.94
N ALA A 111 4.79 9.19 20.46
CA ALA A 111 4.54 10.43 21.19
C ALA A 111 3.12 10.93 20.84
N ASP A 112 2.40 11.49 21.80
CA ASP A 112 1.05 12.02 21.60
C ASP A 112 0.08 11.04 20.94
N GLY A 113 0.23 9.73 21.25
CA GLY A 113 -0.62 8.66 20.71
C GLY A 113 -0.38 8.34 19.25
N VAL A 114 0.73 8.79 18.66
CA VAL A 114 1.08 8.58 17.25
C VAL A 114 2.56 8.22 17.07
N GLN A 115 2.88 7.64 15.93
CA GLN A 115 4.26 7.40 15.49
C GLN A 115 4.47 8.05 14.12
N LEU A 116 5.27 9.10 14.09
CA LEU A 116 5.69 9.78 12.86
C LEU A 116 6.65 8.89 12.05
N MET A 117 6.81 9.21 10.78
CA MET A 117 7.86 8.61 9.95
C MET A 117 9.23 9.15 10.38
N LYS A 118 10.24 8.26 10.36
CA LYS A 118 11.64 8.68 10.48
C LYS A 118 12.06 9.59 9.34
N PRO A 119 13.05 10.47 9.54
CA PRO A 119 13.59 11.33 8.49
C PRO A 119 14.04 10.51 7.26
N MET A 120 13.83 11.08 6.07
CA MET A 120 14.18 10.48 4.78
C MET A 120 15.14 11.41 4.01
N PRO A 121 16.41 11.54 4.44
CA PRO A 121 17.35 12.49 3.83
C PRO A 121 17.62 12.21 2.35
N GLU A 122 17.54 10.93 1.94
CA GLU A 122 17.79 10.49 0.56
C GLU A 122 16.50 10.43 -0.30
N LEU A 123 15.39 11.00 0.17
CA LEU A 123 14.09 10.91 -0.52
C LEU A 123 14.19 11.38 -1.98
N GLY A 124 14.84 12.52 -2.23
CA GLY A 124 14.97 13.07 -3.57
C GLY A 124 15.66 12.12 -4.55
N ALA A 125 16.76 11.48 -4.13
CA ALA A 125 17.50 10.52 -4.94
C ALA A 125 16.68 9.25 -5.20
N LEU A 126 15.96 8.75 -4.19
CA LEU A 126 15.06 7.59 -4.34
C LEU A 126 13.93 7.87 -5.32
N LEU A 127 13.32 9.05 -5.26
CA LEU A 127 12.24 9.45 -6.19
C LEU A 127 12.75 9.55 -7.64
N ASP A 128 13.93 10.15 -7.85
CA ASP A 128 14.54 10.25 -9.18
C ASP A 128 14.85 8.86 -9.76
N LYS A 129 15.41 7.96 -8.96
CA LYS A 129 15.66 6.55 -9.31
C LYS A 129 14.37 5.81 -9.67
N ALA A 130 13.36 5.88 -8.80
CA ALA A 130 12.08 5.20 -9.00
C ALA A 130 11.38 5.68 -10.29
N LYS A 131 11.39 7.00 -10.53
CA LYS A 131 10.84 7.59 -11.75
C LYS A 131 11.58 7.12 -13.01
N ALA A 132 12.90 7.02 -12.97
CA ALA A 132 13.71 6.51 -14.09
C ALA A 132 13.39 5.02 -14.40
N LEU A 133 12.96 4.24 -13.42
CA LEU A 133 12.50 2.86 -13.57
C LEU A 133 11.03 2.73 -13.99
N GLY A 134 10.33 3.85 -14.24
CA GLY A 134 8.93 3.85 -14.66
C GLY A 134 7.91 3.68 -13.51
N VAL A 135 8.33 3.85 -12.26
CA VAL A 135 7.43 3.81 -11.10
C VAL A 135 6.50 5.02 -11.14
N PHE A 136 5.20 4.79 -10.97
CA PHE A 136 4.15 5.81 -11.05
C PHE A 136 4.06 6.69 -9.81
N GLY A 137 4.20 6.07 -8.63
CA GLY A 137 3.96 6.79 -7.39
C GLY A 137 4.63 6.15 -6.17
N THR A 138 4.35 6.72 -5.03
CA THR A 138 4.93 6.31 -3.74
C THR A 138 3.87 5.84 -2.75
N LYS A 139 4.32 5.24 -1.65
CA LYS A 139 3.53 5.01 -0.45
C LYS A 139 4.39 5.25 0.79
N GLU A 140 3.88 5.99 1.76
CA GLU A 140 4.52 6.31 3.03
C GLU A 140 3.58 6.07 4.21
N ARG A 141 4.08 5.37 5.26
CA ARG A 141 3.27 4.92 6.40
C ARG A 141 3.69 5.59 7.71
N SER A 142 2.71 6.12 8.43
CA SER A 142 2.77 6.51 9.83
C SER A 142 1.65 5.82 10.62
N VAL A 143 1.66 5.87 11.97
CA VAL A 143 0.70 5.13 12.79
C VAL A 143 0.04 6.00 13.83
N ILE A 144 -1.28 5.88 13.95
CA ILE A 144 -2.14 6.49 14.97
C ILE A 144 -2.56 5.38 15.95
N ASN A 145 -2.16 5.48 17.21
CA ASN A 145 -2.46 4.51 18.26
C ASN A 145 -3.62 4.94 19.17
N SER A 146 -3.87 6.25 19.32
CA SER A 146 -4.97 6.78 20.12
C SER A 146 -5.46 8.13 19.62
N ALA A 147 -6.67 8.52 20.01
CA ALA A 147 -7.30 9.78 19.63
C ALA A 147 -6.66 10.95 20.39
N ASN A 148 -5.57 11.47 19.84
CA ASN A 148 -4.94 12.72 20.26
C ASN A 148 -4.96 13.69 19.08
N ALA A 149 -5.69 14.77 19.20
CA ALA A 149 -5.90 15.72 18.10
C ALA A 149 -4.59 16.37 17.62
N ALA A 150 -3.65 16.69 18.53
CA ALA A 150 -2.36 17.28 18.18
C ALA A 150 -1.46 16.26 17.46
N GLY A 151 -1.40 15.01 17.96
CA GLY A 151 -0.64 13.94 17.32
C GLY A 151 -1.18 13.59 15.94
N ILE A 152 -2.50 13.48 15.78
CA ILE A 152 -3.15 13.21 14.49
C ILE A 152 -2.89 14.36 13.50
N ALA A 153 -2.98 15.62 13.95
CA ALA A 153 -2.65 16.77 13.11
C ALA A 153 -1.18 16.73 12.66
N ALA A 154 -0.25 16.38 13.55
CA ALA A 154 1.17 16.24 13.20
C ALA A 154 1.42 15.14 12.17
N ILE A 155 0.79 13.98 12.31
CA ILE A 155 0.87 12.88 11.33
C ILE A 155 0.36 13.32 9.96
N VAL A 156 -0.83 13.90 9.90
CA VAL A 156 -1.42 14.33 8.63
C VAL A 156 -0.56 15.41 7.97
N ALA A 157 -0.06 16.38 8.75
CA ALA A 157 0.85 17.39 8.24
C ALA A 157 2.13 16.76 7.64
N GLN A 158 2.78 15.84 8.36
CA GLN A 158 3.97 15.15 7.85
C GLN A 158 3.70 14.37 6.56
N GLN A 159 2.57 13.65 6.49
CA GLN A 159 2.16 12.91 5.30
C GLN A 159 2.00 13.85 4.09
N PHE A 160 1.33 14.97 4.25
CA PHE A 160 1.17 15.95 3.17
C PHE A 160 2.47 16.68 2.83
N ASP A 161 3.38 16.92 3.80
CA ASP A 161 4.69 17.52 3.53
C ASP A 161 5.56 16.60 2.66
N VAL A 162 5.58 15.31 2.95
CA VAL A 162 6.24 14.29 2.11
C VAL A 162 5.53 14.17 0.77
N GLY A 163 4.21 14.10 0.76
CA GLY A 163 3.40 14.02 -0.46
C GLY A 163 3.67 15.18 -1.43
N ARG A 164 3.83 16.41 -0.92
CA ARG A 164 4.22 17.57 -1.75
C ARG A 164 5.59 17.39 -2.42
N GLN A 165 6.57 16.78 -1.74
CA GLN A 165 7.87 16.48 -2.33
C GLN A 165 7.75 15.45 -3.46
N VAL A 166 6.91 14.44 -3.28
CA VAL A 166 6.59 13.41 -4.30
C VAL A 166 5.92 14.04 -5.52
N LEU A 167 4.91 14.88 -5.29
CA LEU A 167 4.20 15.63 -6.34
C LEU A 167 5.14 16.56 -7.12
N ALA A 168 6.07 17.24 -6.45
CA ALA A 168 7.08 18.09 -7.09
C ALA A 168 8.01 17.32 -8.05
N LYS A 169 8.17 16.00 -7.84
CA LYS A 169 8.86 15.10 -8.76
C LYS A 169 7.96 14.58 -9.90
N GLY A 170 6.67 14.94 -9.92
CA GLY A 170 5.69 14.46 -10.89
C GLY A 170 5.32 13.00 -10.69
N MET A 171 5.27 12.54 -9.45
CA MET A 171 4.84 11.21 -9.04
C MET A 171 3.58 11.29 -8.17
N MET A 172 2.80 10.21 -8.07
CA MET A 172 1.57 10.13 -7.30
C MET A 172 1.84 9.62 -5.88
N PRO A 173 1.61 10.41 -4.80
CA PRO A 173 1.76 9.91 -3.44
C PRO A 173 0.53 9.14 -2.98
N ILE A 174 0.74 8.03 -2.25
CA ILE A 174 -0.26 7.34 -1.43
C ILE A 174 0.07 7.64 0.03
N LEU A 175 -0.69 8.53 0.65
CA LEU A 175 -0.55 8.91 2.05
C LEU A 175 -1.20 7.83 2.94
N GLU A 176 -0.41 7.19 3.85
CA GLU A 176 -0.88 6.09 4.70
C GLU A 176 -0.78 6.45 6.21
N PRO A 177 -1.64 7.33 6.74
CA PRO A 177 -1.81 7.52 8.18
C PRO A 177 -2.64 6.35 8.73
N GLU A 178 -2.00 5.23 9.03
CA GLU A 178 -2.65 4.01 9.50
C GLU A 178 -3.17 4.17 10.93
N ILE A 179 -4.45 3.89 11.17
CA ILE A 179 -5.00 3.76 12.52
C ILE A 179 -4.83 2.30 12.98
N ASN A 180 -4.21 2.12 14.15
CA ASN A 180 -4.07 0.81 14.78
C ASN A 180 -5.45 0.22 15.07
N ILE A 181 -5.78 -0.92 14.46
CA ILE A 181 -7.09 -1.57 14.63
C ILE A 181 -7.37 -2.02 16.07
N LYS A 182 -6.35 -2.08 16.92
CA LYS A 182 -6.48 -2.42 18.35
C LYS A 182 -6.63 -1.18 19.24
N SER A 183 -6.67 0.03 18.66
CA SER A 183 -6.89 1.26 19.41
C SER A 183 -8.25 1.25 20.10
N ALA A 184 -8.30 1.56 21.38
CA ALA A 184 -9.55 1.69 22.13
C ALA A 184 -10.40 2.90 21.70
N THR A 185 -9.77 3.89 21.03
CA THR A 185 -10.42 5.12 20.58
C THR A 185 -10.52 5.20 19.06
N ARG A 186 -10.58 4.06 18.38
CA ARG A 186 -10.47 3.95 16.93
C ARG A 186 -11.48 4.80 16.17
N ALA A 187 -12.76 4.77 16.55
CA ALA A 187 -13.81 5.55 15.87
C ALA A 187 -13.59 7.07 15.98
N GLU A 188 -13.03 7.52 17.12
CA GLU A 188 -12.63 8.92 17.30
C GLU A 188 -11.40 9.26 16.45
N CYS A 189 -10.41 8.35 16.36
CA CYS A 189 -9.27 8.50 15.45
C CYS A 189 -9.73 8.65 14.00
N ASP A 190 -10.67 7.82 13.52
CA ASP A 190 -11.24 7.90 12.17
C ASP A 190 -11.81 9.30 11.90
N THR A 191 -12.55 9.85 12.84
CA THR A 191 -13.21 11.16 12.72
C THR A 191 -12.19 12.32 12.72
N LEU A 192 -11.23 12.29 13.64
CA LEU A 192 -10.19 13.32 13.74
C LEU A 192 -9.29 13.30 12.49
N MET A 193 -8.81 12.13 12.09
CA MET A 193 -7.95 11.95 10.92
C MET A 193 -8.65 12.41 9.64
N ARG A 194 -9.91 11.99 9.40
CA ARG A 194 -10.69 12.46 8.26
C ARG A 194 -10.79 13.98 8.22
N SER A 195 -11.12 14.58 9.36
CA SER A 195 -11.29 16.04 9.44
C SER A 195 -9.98 16.78 9.15
N GLU A 196 -8.86 16.25 9.61
CA GLU A 196 -7.55 16.85 9.38
C GLU A 196 -7.10 16.67 7.92
N ILE A 197 -7.32 15.49 7.32
CA ILE A 197 -7.03 15.24 5.91
C ILE A 197 -7.81 16.22 5.01
N LEU A 198 -9.12 16.45 5.25
CA LEU A 198 -9.92 17.41 4.48
C LEU A 198 -9.31 18.80 4.49
N LYS A 199 -8.87 19.31 5.66
CA LYS A 199 -8.21 20.63 5.76
C LYS A 199 -6.95 20.73 4.90
N HIS A 200 -6.19 19.65 4.78
CA HIS A 200 -4.96 19.62 3.96
C HIS A 200 -5.28 19.47 2.48
N LEU A 201 -6.29 18.69 2.11
CA LEU A 201 -6.77 18.56 0.72
C LEU A 201 -7.25 19.89 0.16
N ASP A 202 -8.02 20.66 0.95
CA ASP A 202 -8.51 22.00 0.56
C ASP A 202 -7.39 23.00 0.28
N ARG A 203 -6.18 22.75 0.80
CA ARG A 203 -5.01 23.60 0.62
C ARG A 203 -4.06 23.16 -0.50
N LEU A 204 -4.37 22.06 -1.19
CA LEU A 204 -3.57 21.62 -2.33
C LEU A 204 -3.77 22.56 -3.51
N ASP A 205 -2.66 22.95 -4.14
CA ASP A 205 -2.65 23.87 -5.26
C ASP A 205 -3.19 23.26 -6.57
N GLY A 206 -3.79 24.13 -7.40
CA GLY A 206 -4.22 23.78 -8.77
C GLY A 206 -5.12 22.55 -8.81
N ASP A 207 -4.91 21.65 -9.75
CA ASP A 207 -5.64 20.37 -9.92
C ASP A 207 -4.87 19.16 -9.34
N THR A 208 -3.94 19.43 -8.43
CA THR A 208 -3.11 18.41 -7.77
C THR A 208 -3.98 17.40 -7.03
N GLN A 209 -3.68 16.13 -7.20
CA GLN A 209 -4.37 15.02 -6.51
C GLN A 209 -3.37 14.16 -5.74
N VAL A 210 -3.87 13.48 -4.70
CA VAL A 210 -3.17 12.46 -3.93
C VAL A 210 -4.03 11.20 -3.85
N MET A 211 -3.42 10.08 -3.50
CA MET A 211 -4.14 8.88 -3.07
C MET A 211 -4.05 8.75 -1.55
N LEU A 212 -5.04 8.12 -0.96
CA LEU A 212 -5.10 7.87 0.47
C LEU A 212 -5.14 6.36 0.71
N LYS A 213 -4.34 5.87 1.66
CA LYS A 213 -4.42 4.49 2.14
C LYS A 213 -4.75 4.50 3.62
N LEU A 214 -5.95 4.06 3.95
CA LEU A 214 -6.55 4.20 5.27
C LEU A 214 -6.88 2.84 5.89
N SER A 215 -6.92 2.77 7.21
CA SER A 215 -7.52 1.61 7.90
C SER A 215 -9.02 1.55 7.57
N LEU A 216 -9.55 0.33 7.43
CA LEU A 216 -11.01 0.16 7.31
C LEU A 216 -11.72 0.86 8.48
N PRO A 217 -12.66 1.78 8.27
CA PRO A 217 -13.25 2.57 9.34
C PRO A 217 -14.17 1.72 10.24
N VAL A 218 -14.31 2.10 11.51
CA VAL A 218 -15.24 1.43 12.44
C VAL A 218 -16.69 1.61 12.01
N VAL A 219 -17.03 2.81 11.53
CA VAL A 219 -18.35 3.12 11.02
C VAL A 219 -18.29 3.20 9.51
N PRO A 220 -19.01 2.33 8.77
CA PRO A 220 -19.06 2.41 7.32
C PRO A 220 -19.47 3.79 6.83
N GLY A 221 -18.89 4.23 5.70
CA GLY A 221 -19.17 5.54 5.12
C GLY A 221 -18.39 6.70 5.75
N THR A 222 -17.61 6.49 6.82
CA THR A 222 -16.85 7.57 7.48
C THR A 222 -15.97 8.35 6.51
N TYR A 223 -15.45 7.73 5.46
CA TYR A 223 -14.53 8.35 4.51
C TYR A 223 -15.16 8.76 3.18
N GLU A 224 -16.49 8.74 3.04
CA GLU A 224 -17.19 9.17 1.80
C GLU A 224 -16.78 10.57 1.35
N ALA A 225 -16.66 11.52 2.28
CA ALA A 225 -16.20 12.87 1.95
C ALA A 225 -14.78 12.92 1.39
N LEU A 226 -13.91 11.94 1.71
CA LEU A 226 -12.58 11.80 1.13
C LEU A 226 -12.65 11.15 -0.26
N VAL A 227 -13.54 10.15 -0.43
CA VAL A 227 -13.75 9.48 -1.72
C VAL A 227 -14.28 10.47 -2.77
N ASP A 228 -15.21 11.32 -2.37
CA ASP A 228 -15.86 12.30 -3.26
C ASP A 228 -15.03 13.60 -3.43
N HIS A 229 -13.90 13.73 -2.72
CA HIS A 229 -13.10 14.96 -2.75
C HIS A 229 -12.31 15.10 -4.07
N PRO A 230 -12.39 16.25 -4.79
CA PRO A 230 -11.76 16.42 -6.12
C PRO A 230 -10.22 16.29 -6.09
N ARG A 231 -9.58 16.47 -4.93
CA ARG A 231 -8.13 16.31 -4.74
C ARG A 231 -7.71 14.87 -4.39
N VAL A 232 -8.64 13.94 -4.32
CA VAL A 232 -8.35 12.53 -4.06
C VAL A 232 -8.57 11.74 -5.35
N LEU A 233 -7.49 11.12 -5.85
CA LEU A 233 -7.55 10.27 -7.02
C LEU A 233 -8.26 8.95 -6.70
N LYS A 234 -7.90 8.33 -5.57
CA LYS A 234 -8.45 7.05 -5.09
C LYS A 234 -8.22 6.91 -3.59
N VAL A 235 -9.20 6.38 -2.88
CA VAL A 235 -9.03 5.89 -1.51
C VAL A 235 -8.85 4.38 -1.56
N VAL A 236 -7.80 3.88 -0.90
CA VAL A 236 -7.58 2.45 -0.76
C VAL A 236 -7.55 2.08 0.73
N ALA A 237 -7.97 0.87 1.08
CA ALA A 237 -7.99 0.40 2.46
C ALA A 237 -6.95 -0.66 2.73
N LEU A 238 -6.25 -0.56 3.86
CA LEU A 238 -5.42 -1.64 4.39
C LEU A 238 -6.25 -2.62 5.24
N SER A 239 -5.85 -3.90 5.31
CA SER A 239 -6.57 -4.91 6.12
C SER A 239 -6.31 -4.77 7.62
N GLY A 240 -5.27 -4.03 8.05
CA GLY A 240 -4.93 -3.76 9.45
C GLY A 240 -4.62 -5.00 10.32
N GLY A 241 -4.80 -6.20 9.77
CA GLY A 241 -4.63 -7.46 10.47
C GLY A 241 -5.89 -8.32 10.54
N TYR A 242 -6.98 -7.88 9.94
CA TYR A 242 -8.12 -8.76 9.67
C TYR A 242 -7.74 -9.88 8.72
N ALA A 243 -8.32 -11.07 8.90
CA ALA A 243 -8.28 -12.15 7.92
C ALA A 243 -8.99 -11.71 6.63
N ARG A 244 -8.62 -12.31 5.49
CA ARG A 244 -9.16 -11.89 4.18
C ARG A 244 -10.69 -11.83 4.12
N PRO A 245 -11.46 -12.86 4.57
CA PRO A 245 -12.92 -12.79 4.50
C PRO A 245 -13.50 -11.63 5.30
N GLU A 246 -12.98 -11.36 6.49
CA GLU A 246 -13.40 -10.25 7.33
C GLU A 246 -13.02 -8.90 6.71
N ALA A 247 -11.78 -8.75 6.23
CA ALA A 247 -11.33 -7.54 5.56
C ALA A 247 -12.17 -7.23 4.32
N CYS A 248 -12.49 -8.23 3.50
CA CYS A 248 -13.36 -8.07 2.33
C CYS A 248 -14.80 -7.69 2.72
N ALA A 249 -15.35 -8.31 3.76
CA ALA A 249 -16.69 -7.99 4.25
C ALA A 249 -16.79 -6.56 4.80
N GLU A 250 -15.76 -6.09 5.50
CA GLU A 250 -15.70 -4.70 5.99
C GLU A 250 -15.48 -3.70 4.84
N LEU A 251 -14.62 -4.03 3.88
CA LEU A 251 -14.38 -3.19 2.70
C LEU A 251 -15.67 -2.98 1.89
N ALA A 252 -16.41 -4.04 1.63
CA ALA A 252 -17.65 -4.01 0.84
C ALA A 252 -18.75 -3.12 1.41
N LYS A 253 -18.64 -2.66 2.68
CA LYS A 253 -19.55 -1.70 3.29
C LYS A 253 -19.19 -0.23 2.96
N ASN A 254 -18.08 0.01 2.27
CA ASN A 254 -17.50 1.35 2.07
C ASN A 254 -17.41 1.69 0.58
N ARG A 255 -18.42 2.41 0.08
CA ARG A 255 -18.54 2.83 -1.32
C ARG A 255 -17.28 3.57 -1.82
N GLY A 256 -16.79 3.16 -2.99
CA GLY A 256 -15.71 3.83 -3.71
C GLY A 256 -14.31 3.64 -3.11
N ILE A 257 -14.19 2.82 -2.07
CA ILE A 257 -12.90 2.42 -1.49
C ILE A 257 -12.51 1.04 -2.06
N ILE A 258 -11.29 0.92 -2.58
CA ILE A 258 -10.76 -0.36 -3.05
C ILE A 258 -9.74 -0.92 -2.05
N ALA A 259 -9.41 -2.20 -2.15
CA ALA A 259 -8.40 -2.80 -1.28
C ALA A 259 -6.96 -2.37 -1.62
N SER A 260 -6.11 -2.30 -0.58
CA SER A 260 -4.65 -2.39 -0.71
C SER A 260 -4.13 -3.32 0.40
N PHE A 261 -4.44 -4.61 0.23
CA PHE A 261 -4.15 -5.62 1.23
C PHE A 261 -2.76 -6.22 1.04
N SER A 262 -2.10 -6.52 2.15
CA SER A 262 -0.82 -7.23 2.22
C SER A 262 -1.05 -8.66 2.71
N ARG A 263 -1.21 -8.87 4.01
CA ARG A 263 -1.40 -10.20 4.60
C ARG A 263 -2.61 -10.93 4.00
N ALA A 264 -3.74 -10.27 3.90
CA ALA A 264 -4.95 -10.87 3.34
C ALA A 264 -4.78 -11.40 1.90
N LEU A 265 -3.86 -10.83 1.10
CA LEU A 265 -3.50 -11.35 -0.22
C LEU A 265 -2.62 -12.61 -0.13
N LEU A 266 -1.77 -12.69 0.91
CA LEU A 266 -0.71 -13.70 1.03
C LEU A 266 -1.08 -14.88 1.94
N ASP A 267 -2.17 -14.79 2.70
CA ASP A 267 -2.49 -15.68 3.82
C ASP A 267 -2.50 -17.18 3.46
N ASP A 268 -2.89 -17.54 2.25
CA ASP A 268 -2.98 -18.93 1.79
C ASP A 268 -1.77 -19.40 0.97
N LEU A 269 -0.83 -18.51 0.67
CA LEU A 269 0.35 -18.86 -0.12
C LEU A 269 1.38 -19.59 0.74
N ARG A 270 1.95 -20.68 0.20
CA ARG A 270 2.98 -21.45 0.89
C ARG A 270 4.14 -21.77 -0.05
N HIS A 271 5.35 -21.74 0.48
CA HIS A 271 6.58 -22.03 -0.25
C HIS A 271 6.58 -23.40 -0.97
N PRO A 272 6.15 -24.52 -0.33
CA PRO A 272 6.20 -25.84 -0.93
C PRO A 272 5.11 -26.13 -1.96
N MET A 273 4.18 -25.20 -2.22
CA MET A 273 3.16 -25.37 -3.24
C MET A 273 3.79 -25.53 -4.63
N SER A 274 3.23 -26.37 -5.47
CA SER A 274 3.49 -26.37 -6.92
C SER A 274 3.04 -25.03 -7.53
N ASP A 275 3.47 -24.73 -8.75
CA ASP A 275 3.10 -23.46 -9.40
C ASP A 275 1.60 -23.40 -9.71
N ASP A 276 0.97 -24.53 -10.03
CA ASP A 276 -0.48 -24.62 -10.24
C ASP A 276 -1.26 -24.38 -8.93
N GLU A 277 -0.85 -25.01 -7.82
CA GLU A 277 -1.46 -24.78 -6.51
C GLU A 277 -1.29 -23.35 -6.05
N PHE A 278 -0.09 -22.79 -6.22
CA PHE A 278 0.22 -21.41 -5.87
C PHE A 278 -0.63 -20.42 -6.68
N SER A 279 -0.66 -20.57 -8.01
CA SER A 279 -1.48 -19.73 -8.89
C SER A 279 -2.97 -19.87 -8.60
N GLY A 280 -3.46 -21.06 -8.29
CA GLY A 280 -4.85 -21.30 -7.91
C GLY A 280 -5.21 -20.58 -6.60
N SER A 281 -4.36 -20.70 -5.56
CA SER A 281 -4.57 -20.02 -4.28
C SER A 281 -4.47 -18.50 -4.40
N LEU A 282 -3.50 -18.00 -5.15
CA LEU A 282 -3.35 -16.57 -5.43
C LEU A 282 -4.54 -16.03 -6.24
N GLY A 283 -4.99 -16.76 -7.26
CA GLY A 283 -6.15 -16.41 -8.07
C GLY A 283 -7.41 -16.26 -7.24
N THR A 284 -7.67 -17.22 -6.34
CA THR A 284 -8.81 -17.16 -5.41
C THR A 284 -8.72 -15.91 -4.52
N ALA A 285 -7.56 -15.62 -3.96
CA ALA A 285 -7.36 -14.40 -3.13
C ALA A 285 -7.59 -13.12 -3.95
N ILE A 286 -7.08 -13.06 -5.18
CA ILE A 286 -7.29 -11.93 -6.10
C ILE A 286 -8.78 -11.75 -6.41
N ASP A 287 -9.51 -12.83 -6.67
CA ASP A 287 -10.94 -12.78 -7.01
C ASP A 287 -11.78 -12.27 -5.85
N GLU A 288 -11.55 -12.75 -4.64
CA GLU A 288 -12.25 -12.29 -3.44
C GLU A 288 -11.98 -10.81 -3.14
N ILE A 289 -10.70 -10.37 -3.20
CA ILE A 289 -10.32 -8.98 -2.94
C ILE A 289 -10.85 -8.05 -4.04
N HIS A 290 -10.79 -8.49 -5.30
CA HIS A 290 -11.36 -7.76 -6.43
C HIS A 290 -12.85 -7.56 -6.26
N ALA A 291 -13.61 -8.63 -5.99
CA ALA A 291 -15.06 -8.55 -5.78
C ALA A 291 -15.44 -7.57 -4.66
N ALA A 292 -14.68 -7.55 -3.55
CA ALA A 292 -14.88 -6.62 -2.45
C ALA A 292 -14.51 -5.16 -2.79
N SER A 293 -13.77 -4.94 -3.86
CA SER A 293 -13.33 -3.61 -4.34
C SER A 293 -14.24 -3.00 -5.40
N LEU A 294 -15.34 -3.67 -5.78
CA LEU A 294 -16.32 -3.20 -6.79
C LEU A 294 -17.53 -2.49 -6.20
N THR A 295 -17.43 -1.84 -5.04
CA THR A 295 -18.55 -1.24 -4.29
C THR A 295 -18.69 0.25 -4.48
#